data_6588b1557385140e76240a072a4c9309
#
_entry.id   6588b1557385140e76240a072a4c9309
#
_cell.length_a   1.000
_cell.length_b   1.000
_cell.length_c   1.000
_cell.angle_alpha   90.00
_cell.angle_beta   90.00
_cell.angle_gamma   90.00
#
_symmetry.space_group_name_H-M   'P 1'
#
loop_
_entity.id
_entity.type
_entity.pdbx_description
1 polymer ?
#
loop_
_entity_poly.entity_id
_entity_poly.type
_entity_poly.pdbx_seq_one_letter_code
_entity_poly.pdbx_strand_id
1 'polypeptide(L)'
;MNRLRVFLSGRQISLDLKTIDDALRKAAIAVEAGADWLEIGTPLTQAEGTRAARALRKEFPDHPLVADLKMMDGGYGAARLYGDAGADAVVVMSRAHDAVIERACDAGAEFDLLVMADDMATTDPAADARRVEALGVGMVLHHLGHDHRAKHREEGLSPLASLPEVIAATTLPVQVVGGLSVEQAIAGPRMGAGVVVFGAPLVIADENTFAVSEEDLLSVLTPAIARVHEQRVVYPRRD
;
A
#
# COMPACT_ATOMS: atom_id res chain seq x y z
N MET A 1 -9.97 -1.20 -20.58
CA MET A 1 -9.72 -2.31 -19.64
C MET A 1 -10.05 -1.76 -18.26
N ASN A 2 -10.90 -2.41 -17.47
CA ASN A 2 -11.31 -1.83 -16.18
C ASN A 2 -10.10 -1.83 -15.24
N ARG A 3 -9.55 -0.65 -14.92
CA ARG A 3 -8.35 -0.47 -14.09
C ARG A 3 -8.47 -1.17 -12.73
N LEU A 4 -9.68 -1.23 -12.17
CA LEU A 4 -9.96 -1.91 -10.91
C LEU A 4 -9.57 -3.40 -10.89
N ARG A 5 -9.56 -4.10 -12.03
CA ARG A 5 -9.15 -5.51 -12.08
C ARG A 5 -7.65 -5.74 -11.84
N VAL A 6 -6.83 -4.72 -12.04
CA VAL A 6 -5.37 -4.80 -11.85
C VAL A 6 -5.04 -4.83 -10.35
N PHE A 7 -5.92 -4.29 -9.50
CA PHE A 7 -5.68 -4.12 -8.07
C PHE A 7 -6.12 -5.30 -7.18
N LEU A 8 -6.46 -6.46 -7.74
CA LEU A 8 -6.91 -7.61 -6.94
C LEU A 8 -5.78 -8.39 -6.27
N SER A 9 -4.59 -8.33 -6.84
CA SER A 9 -3.38 -8.95 -6.25
C SER A 9 -2.13 -8.24 -6.76
N GLY A 10 -1.09 -8.14 -5.94
CA GLY A 10 0.14 -7.48 -6.36
C GLY A 10 1.21 -7.40 -5.28
N ARG A 11 2.41 -7.02 -5.73
CA ARG A 11 3.58 -6.71 -4.91
C ARG A 11 3.87 -5.25 -5.12
N GLN A 12 3.61 -4.49 -4.08
CA GLN A 12 3.74 -3.05 -4.09
C GLN A 12 5.07 -2.66 -3.48
N ILE A 13 5.74 -1.70 -4.11
CA ILE A 13 6.90 -1.04 -3.53
C ILE A 13 6.49 0.35 -3.09
N SER A 14 6.62 0.64 -1.79
CA SER A 14 6.43 1.97 -1.24
C SER A 14 7.74 2.75 -1.32
N LEU A 15 7.71 3.89 -2.00
CA LEU A 15 8.84 4.80 -2.18
C LEU A 15 8.84 5.83 -1.04
N ASP A 16 9.30 5.41 0.15
CA ASP A 16 9.39 6.23 1.36
C ASP A 16 10.64 7.14 1.33
N LEU A 17 10.75 7.94 0.28
CA LEU A 17 11.89 8.78 -0.06
C LEU A 17 11.52 10.25 0.04
N LYS A 18 12.49 11.15 -0.13
CA LYS A 18 12.28 12.59 0.03
C LYS A 18 12.48 13.39 -1.26
N THR A 19 13.02 12.77 -2.32
CA THR A 19 13.29 13.43 -3.60
C THR A 19 12.73 12.61 -4.76
N ILE A 20 12.31 13.30 -5.82
CA ILE A 20 11.83 12.68 -7.05
C ILE A 20 12.94 11.84 -7.69
N ASP A 21 14.17 12.33 -7.72
CA ASP A 21 15.30 11.65 -8.37
C ASP A 21 15.59 10.29 -7.70
N ASP A 22 15.58 10.24 -6.36
CA ASP A 22 15.73 8.99 -5.63
C ASP A 22 14.56 8.04 -5.89
N ALA A 23 13.35 8.59 -5.93
CA ALA A 23 12.14 7.81 -6.18
C ALA A 23 12.16 7.18 -7.58
N LEU A 24 12.54 7.92 -8.61
CA LEU A 24 12.65 7.41 -9.99
C LEU A 24 13.69 6.29 -10.10
N ARG A 25 14.87 6.46 -9.47
CA ARG A 25 15.89 5.40 -9.47
C ARG A 25 15.43 4.13 -8.78
N LYS A 26 14.84 4.25 -7.57
CA LYS A 26 14.34 3.10 -6.81
C LYS A 26 13.15 2.43 -7.49
N ALA A 27 12.25 3.22 -8.09
CA ALA A 27 11.14 2.69 -8.86
C ALA A 27 11.60 1.88 -10.07
N ALA A 28 12.64 2.34 -10.80
CA ALA A 28 13.21 1.61 -11.92
C ALA A 28 13.73 0.23 -11.49
N ILE A 29 14.48 0.17 -10.37
CA ILE A 29 14.98 -1.08 -9.80
C ILE A 29 13.81 -1.99 -9.38
N ALA A 30 12.79 -1.43 -8.74
CA ALA A 30 11.61 -2.18 -8.30
C ALA A 30 10.83 -2.79 -9.48
N VAL A 31 10.64 -2.03 -10.55
CA VAL A 31 10.01 -2.50 -11.79
C VAL A 31 10.84 -3.60 -12.45
N GLU A 32 12.15 -3.43 -12.54
CA GLU A 32 13.06 -4.46 -13.05
C GLU A 32 13.01 -5.75 -12.21
N ALA A 33 12.86 -5.62 -10.89
CA ALA A 33 12.69 -6.74 -9.97
C ALA A 33 11.32 -7.43 -10.08
N GLY A 34 10.37 -6.86 -10.82
CA GLY A 34 9.05 -7.43 -11.06
C GLY A 34 7.96 -6.91 -10.11
N ALA A 35 8.12 -5.72 -9.51
CA ALA A 35 7.05 -5.09 -8.74
C ALA A 35 5.83 -4.81 -9.63
N ASP A 36 4.65 -5.12 -9.12
CA ASP A 36 3.39 -4.92 -9.84
C ASP A 36 2.88 -3.49 -9.69
N TRP A 37 3.12 -2.84 -8.54
CA TRP A 37 2.64 -1.51 -8.21
C TRP A 37 3.73 -0.65 -7.63
N LEU A 38 3.65 0.65 -7.88
CA LEU A 38 4.48 1.67 -7.27
C LEU A 38 3.64 2.53 -6.32
N GLU A 39 4.21 2.90 -5.19
CA GLU A 39 3.57 3.79 -4.23
C GLU A 39 4.43 5.02 -3.98
N ILE A 40 3.81 6.18 -4.09
CA ILE A 40 4.36 7.44 -3.61
C ILE A 40 4.16 7.44 -2.10
N GLY A 41 5.17 7.02 -1.34
CA GLY A 41 5.09 6.93 0.11
C GLY A 41 4.81 8.27 0.78
N THR A 42 4.31 8.23 2.01
CA THR A 42 3.95 9.45 2.75
C THR A 42 5.09 10.49 2.80
N PRO A 43 6.37 10.14 3.03
CA PRO A 43 7.46 11.13 3.03
C PRO A 43 7.62 11.84 1.68
N LEU A 44 7.43 11.12 0.58
CA LEU A 44 7.56 11.68 -0.77
C LEU A 44 6.36 12.56 -1.13
N THR A 45 5.15 12.17 -0.73
CA THR A 45 3.95 13.01 -0.92
C THR A 45 4.06 14.32 -0.16
N GLN A 46 4.66 14.30 1.04
CA GLN A 46 4.87 15.49 1.86
C GLN A 46 5.98 16.40 1.32
N ALA A 47 7.06 15.82 0.81
CA ALA A 47 8.21 16.58 0.32
C ALA A 47 7.97 17.18 -1.08
N GLU A 48 7.36 16.42 -1.99
CA GLU A 48 7.29 16.74 -3.42
C GLU A 48 5.86 16.95 -3.94
N GLY A 49 4.86 16.53 -3.18
CA GLY A 49 3.46 16.66 -3.57
C GLY A 49 3.15 15.97 -4.90
N THR A 50 2.26 16.56 -5.68
CA THR A 50 1.84 16.02 -6.98
C THR A 50 2.94 16.03 -8.06
N ARG A 51 4.06 16.72 -7.83
CA ARG A 51 5.21 16.65 -8.73
C ARG A 51 5.78 15.23 -8.79
N ALA A 52 5.83 14.53 -7.65
CA ALA A 52 6.24 13.13 -7.58
C ALA A 52 5.31 12.23 -8.42
N ALA A 53 3.99 12.39 -8.28
CA ALA A 53 3.02 11.64 -9.05
C ALA A 53 3.19 11.83 -10.57
N ARG A 54 3.33 13.08 -11.01
CA ARG A 54 3.56 13.40 -12.44
C ARG A 54 4.87 12.82 -12.97
N ALA A 55 5.93 12.88 -12.17
CA ALA A 55 7.24 12.35 -12.56
C ALA A 55 7.22 10.82 -12.70
N LEU A 56 6.68 10.12 -11.70
CA LEU A 56 6.55 8.67 -11.73
C LEU A 56 5.60 8.21 -12.85
N ARG A 57 4.45 8.87 -13.05
CA ARG A 57 3.54 8.54 -14.15
C ARG A 57 4.18 8.73 -15.53
N LYS A 58 5.01 9.76 -15.69
CA LYS A 58 5.72 10.00 -16.94
C LYS A 58 6.73 8.89 -17.26
N GLU A 59 7.46 8.43 -16.24
CA GLU A 59 8.50 7.41 -16.40
C GLU A 59 7.91 5.99 -16.46
N PHE A 60 6.84 5.73 -15.69
CA PHE A 60 6.19 4.42 -15.60
C PHE A 60 4.71 4.50 -16.01
N PRO A 61 4.41 4.74 -17.32
CA PRO A 61 3.05 5.05 -17.78
C PRO A 61 2.04 3.92 -17.55
N ASP A 62 2.51 2.68 -17.55
CA ASP A 62 1.66 1.48 -17.48
C ASP A 62 1.57 0.87 -16.07
N HIS A 63 2.42 1.31 -15.13
CA HIS A 63 2.40 0.78 -13.76
C HIS A 63 1.30 1.45 -12.93
N PRO A 64 0.51 0.65 -12.18
CA PRO A 64 -0.37 1.19 -11.16
C PRO A 64 0.40 2.04 -10.15
N LEU A 65 -0.10 3.26 -9.88
CA LEU A 65 0.53 4.25 -9.02
C LEU A 65 -0.41 4.62 -7.86
N VAL A 66 0.00 4.27 -6.65
CA VAL A 66 -0.71 4.59 -5.41
C VAL A 66 -0.14 5.86 -4.80
N ALA A 67 -0.99 6.77 -4.33
CA ALA A 67 -0.57 7.93 -3.54
C ALA A 67 -0.96 7.73 -2.07
N ASP A 68 0.05 7.49 -1.21
CA ASP A 68 -0.16 7.32 0.23
C ASP A 68 -0.28 8.69 0.93
N LEU A 69 -1.49 9.24 0.89
CA LEU A 69 -1.81 10.57 1.41
C LEU A 69 -2.14 10.57 2.89
N LYS A 70 -2.52 9.43 3.43
CA LYS A 70 -3.04 9.30 4.81
C LYS A 70 -4.05 10.41 5.13
N MET A 71 -5.02 10.61 4.23
CA MET A 71 -5.99 11.70 4.33
C MET A 71 -6.83 11.59 5.60
N MET A 72 -6.86 12.65 6.38
CA MET A 72 -7.74 12.79 7.56
C MET A 72 -8.85 13.82 7.35
N ASP A 73 -8.72 14.66 6.30
CA ASP A 73 -9.70 15.66 5.90
C ASP A 73 -9.54 16.03 4.42
N GLY A 74 -10.51 16.74 3.84
CA GLY A 74 -10.46 17.19 2.45
C GLY A 74 -10.49 16.08 1.40
N GLY A 75 -11.15 14.94 1.69
CA GLY A 75 -11.10 13.70 0.91
C GLY A 75 -11.27 13.89 -0.61
N TYR A 76 -12.33 14.60 -1.03
CA TYR A 76 -12.57 14.86 -2.46
C TYR A 76 -11.44 15.65 -3.13
N GLY A 77 -11.04 16.78 -2.49
CA GLY A 77 -10.03 17.67 -3.07
C GLY A 77 -8.66 17.02 -3.21
N ALA A 78 -8.24 16.26 -2.20
CA ALA A 78 -6.96 15.58 -2.22
C ALA A 78 -6.97 14.41 -3.22
N ALA A 79 -8.02 13.61 -3.26
CA ALA A 79 -8.16 12.51 -4.22
C ALA A 79 -8.13 13.03 -5.66
N ARG A 80 -8.93 14.03 -5.99
CA ARG A 80 -8.93 14.69 -7.30
C ARG A 80 -7.54 15.21 -7.68
N LEU A 81 -6.87 15.90 -6.75
CA LEU A 81 -5.57 16.53 -7.01
C LEU A 81 -4.53 15.50 -7.46
N TYR A 82 -4.50 14.31 -6.83
CA TYR A 82 -3.58 13.25 -7.18
C TYR A 82 -4.04 12.42 -8.39
N GLY A 83 -5.33 12.27 -8.60
CA GLY A 83 -5.89 11.71 -9.83
C GLY A 83 -5.49 12.53 -11.06
N ASP A 84 -5.66 13.85 -11.00
CA ASP A 84 -5.22 14.78 -12.06
C ASP A 84 -3.70 14.74 -12.28
N ALA A 85 -2.93 14.32 -11.27
CA ALA A 85 -1.49 14.14 -11.36
C ALA A 85 -1.06 12.75 -11.87
N GLY A 86 -2.00 11.83 -12.09
CA GLY A 86 -1.75 10.53 -12.67
C GLY A 86 -1.68 9.37 -11.68
N ALA A 87 -2.10 9.54 -10.43
CA ALA A 87 -2.31 8.42 -9.52
C ALA A 87 -3.50 7.56 -10.00
N ASP A 88 -3.45 6.24 -9.75
CA ASP A 88 -4.55 5.31 -9.99
C ASP A 88 -5.27 4.96 -8.68
N ALA A 89 -4.61 5.18 -7.55
CA ALA A 89 -5.18 4.94 -6.23
C ALA A 89 -4.72 6.00 -5.23
N VAL A 90 -5.55 6.24 -4.21
CA VAL A 90 -5.26 7.17 -3.11
C VAL A 90 -5.62 6.54 -1.78
N VAL A 91 -4.86 6.88 -0.73
CA VAL A 91 -5.05 6.33 0.61
C VAL A 91 -5.70 7.37 1.53
N VAL A 92 -6.83 6.98 2.14
CA VAL A 92 -7.50 7.70 3.23
C VAL A 92 -7.30 6.94 4.53
N MET A 93 -7.16 7.65 5.65
CA MET A 93 -7.14 6.97 6.95
C MET A 93 -8.55 6.48 7.29
N SER A 94 -8.68 5.22 7.67
CA SER A 94 -9.96 4.67 8.11
C SER A 94 -10.50 5.41 9.34
N ARG A 95 -9.64 5.98 10.16
CA ARG A 95 -10.00 6.78 11.34
C ARG A 95 -10.46 8.21 11.02
N ALA A 96 -10.47 8.62 9.76
CA ALA A 96 -11.10 9.87 9.36
C ALA A 96 -12.62 9.84 9.60
N HIS A 97 -13.26 10.99 9.62
CA HIS A 97 -14.72 11.06 9.65
C HIS A 97 -15.31 10.38 8.42
N ASP A 98 -16.46 9.73 8.58
CA ASP A 98 -17.16 9.03 7.48
C ASP A 98 -17.32 9.94 6.25
N ALA A 99 -17.70 11.19 6.47
CA ALA A 99 -17.84 12.17 5.41
C ALA A 99 -16.56 12.42 4.59
N VAL A 100 -15.37 12.27 5.19
CA VAL A 100 -14.09 12.39 4.46
C VAL A 100 -13.88 11.20 3.54
N ILE A 101 -14.19 10.00 4.05
CA ILE A 101 -14.06 8.75 3.29
C ILE A 101 -15.06 8.74 2.13
N GLU A 102 -16.33 9.05 2.41
CA GLU A 102 -17.39 9.17 1.38
C GLU A 102 -17.01 10.18 0.30
N ARG A 103 -16.50 11.36 0.69
CA ARG A 103 -16.05 12.38 -0.26
C ARG A 103 -14.82 11.94 -1.07
N ALA A 104 -13.91 11.15 -0.49
CA ALA A 104 -12.82 10.55 -1.26
C ALA A 104 -13.37 9.53 -2.27
N CYS A 105 -14.37 8.72 -1.89
CA CYS A 105 -15.02 7.75 -2.76
C CYS A 105 -15.81 8.44 -3.90
N ASP A 106 -16.45 9.60 -3.64
CA ASP A 106 -17.09 10.39 -4.70
C ASP A 106 -16.07 10.81 -5.78
N ALA A 107 -14.90 11.29 -5.35
CA ALA A 107 -13.81 11.62 -6.27
C ALA A 107 -13.28 10.36 -6.97
N GLY A 108 -13.19 9.25 -6.25
CA GLY A 108 -12.80 7.94 -6.82
C GLY A 108 -13.71 7.54 -7.98
N ALA A 109 -15.03 7.67 -7.80
CA ALA A 109 -16.02 7.36 -8.84
C ALA A 109 -15.95 8.34 -10.04
N GLU A 110 -15.68 9.63 -9.79
CA GLU A 110 -15.62 10.64 -10.85
C GLU A 110 -14.33 10.55 -11.68
N PHE A 111 -13.19 10.22 -11.04
CA PHE A 111 -11.87 10.25 -11.68
C PHE A 111 -11.27 8.85 -11.92
N ASP A 112 -12.06 7.79 -11.78
CA ASP A 112 -11.62 6.37 -11.94
C ASP A 112 -10.41 6.04 -11.04
N LEU A 113 -10.50 6.42 -9.73
CA LEU A 113 -9.49 6.16 -8.73
C LEU A 113 -9.94 5.08 -7.77
N LEU A 114 -9.04 4.18 -7.41
CA LEU A 114 -9.23 3.29 -6.28
C LEU A 114 -9.02 4.08 -4.97
N VAL A 115 -10.02 4.12 -4.11
CA VAL A 115 -9.88 4.65 -2.76
C VAL A 115 -9.56 3.50 -1.81
N MET A 116 -8.45 3.61 -1.10
CA MET A 116 -7.94 2.61 -0.18
C MET A 116 -7.99 3.17 1.24
N ALA A 117 -8.51 2.39 2.21
CA ALA A 117 -8.61 2.82 3.60
C ALA A 117 -7.53 2.15 4.46
N ASP A 118 -6.65 2.96 5.07
CA ASP A 118 -5.56 2.53 5.96
C ASP A 118 -6.08 2.45 7.41
N ASP A 119 -6.07 1.26 7.99
CA ASP A 119 -6.56 0.97 9.34
C ASP A 119 -5.53 1.23 10.45
N MET A 120 -4.41 1.83 10.13
CA MET A 120 -3.35 2.15 11.09
C MET A 120 -3.91 2.85 12.34
N ALA A 121 -3.53 2.33 13.50
CA ALA A 121 -3.96 2.84 14.80
C ALA A 121 -5.46 2.65 15.13
N THR A 122 -6.19 1.79 14.41
CA THR A 122 -7.51 1.33 14.88
C THR A 122 -7.38 0.35 16.03
N THR A 123 -8.39 0.30 16.90
CA THR A 123 -8.46 -0.64 18.02
C THR A 123 -9.21 -1.91 17.70
N ASP A 124 -10.03 -1.90 16.65
CA ASP A 124 -10.79 -3.04 16.14
C ASP A 124 -10.73 -3.03 14.60
N PRO A 125 -9.68 -3.61 14.00
CA PRO A 125 -9.50 -3.59 12.57
C PRO A 125 -10.59 -4.35 11.80
N ALA A 126 -11.20 -5.37 12.42
CA ALA A 126 -12.28 -6.12 11.79
C ALA A 126 -13.58 -5.30 11.71
N ALA A 127 -13.94 -4.59 12.79
CA ALA A 127 -15.09 -3.67 12.75
C ALA A 127 -14.87 -2.51 11.79
N ASP A 128 -13.64 -2.00 11.76
CA ASP A 128 -13.25 -0.89 10.88
C ASP A 128 -13.30 -1.29 9.42
N ALA A 129 -12.83 -2.49 9.06
CA ALA A 129 -12.93 -3.03 7.70
C ALA A 129 -14.39 -3.08 7.19
N ARG A 130 -15.31 -3.56 8.02
CA ARG A 130 -16.76 -3.54 7.70
C ARG A 130 -17.30 -2.13 7.48
N ARG A 131 -16.89 -1.19 8.34
CA ARG A 131 -17.33 0.21 8.26
C ARG A 131 -16.86 0.87 6.98
N VAL A 132 -15.58 0.77 6.66
CA VAL A 132 -15.03 1.43 5.47
C VAL A 132 -15.54 0.80 4.17
N GLU A 133 -15.81 -0.51 4.16
CA GLU A 133 -16.49 -1.19 3.05
C GLU A 133 -17.90 -0.59 2.82
N ALA A 134 -18.67 -0.36 3.88
CA ALA A 134 -19.99 0.26 3.80
C ALA A 134 -19.94 1.71 3.30
N LEU A 135 -18.83 2.43 3.52
CA LEU A 135 -18.59 3.80 3.03
C LEU A 135 -18.11 3.86 1.57
N GLY A 136 -17.87 2.70 0.92
CA GLY A 136 -17.60 2.62 -0.50
C GLY A 136 -16.13 2.59 -0.90
N VAL A 137 -15.19 2.37 0.03
CA VAL A 137 -13.78 2.15 -0.36
C VAL A 137 -13.64 0.87 -1.19
N GLY A 138 -12.61 0.80 -2.01
CA GLY A 138 -12.35 -0.36 -2.87
C GLY A 138 -11.31 -1.35 -2.32
N MET A 139 -10.57 -1.00 -1.27
CA MET A 139 -9.54 -1.85 -0.65
C MET A 139 -9.30 -1.44 0.80
N VAL A 140 -9.00 -2.41 1.65
CA VAL A 140 -8.53 -2.19 3.03
C VAL A 140 -7.02 -2.36 3.09
N LEU A 141 -6.31 -1.40 3.70
CA LEU A 141 -4.91 -1.51 4.06
C LEU A 141 -4.83 -1.90 5.53
N HIS A 142 -4.40 -3.11 5.81
CA HIS A 142 -4.12 -3.57 7.16
C HIS A 142 -2.67 -3.24 7.52
N HIS A 143 -2.49 -2.23 8.37
CA HIS A 143 -1.23 -1.51 8.52
C HIS A 143 -0.73 -1.45 9.96
N LEU A 144 0.46 -1.97 10.19
CA LEU A 144 1.20 -1.76 11.42
C LEU A 144 2.23 -0.64 11.25
N GLY A 145 1.95 0.54 11.82
CA GLY A 145 2.74 1.76 11.62
C GLY A 145 4.20 1.66 12.07
N HIS A 146 5.07 2.39 11.37
CA HIS A 146 6.52 2.38 11.60
C HIS A 146 6.91 2.78 13.03
N ASP A 147 6.43 3.92 13.52
CA ASP A 147 6.81 4.42 14.85
C ASP A 147 6.31 3.52 15.97
N HIS A 148 5.12 2.93 15.81
CA HIS A 148 4.58 1.98 16.76
C HIS A 148 5.46 0.72 16.84
N ARG A 149 5.84 0.15 15.69
CA ARG A 149 6.77 -1.00 15.64
C ARG A 149 8.15 -0.66 16.23
N ALA A 150 8.69 0.51 15.90
CA ALA A 150 9.99 0.95 16.40
C ALA A 150 9.99 1.09 17.92
N LYS A 151 8.91 1.62 18.49
CA LYS A 151 8.74 1.78 19.94
C LYS A 151 8.57 0.44 20.67
N HIS A 152 7.90 -0.52 20.04
CA HIS A 152 7.55 -1.83 20.61
C HIS A 152 8.34 -2.97 19.96
N ARG A 153 9.58 -2.71 19.60
CA ARG A 153 10.41 -3.63 18.83
C ARG A 153 10.60 -5.00 19.49
N GLU A 154 10.77 -5.01 20.81
CA GLU A 154 10.98 -6.23 21.60
C GLU A 154 9.72 -7.12 21.67
N GLU A 155 8.54 -6.57 21.37
CA GLU A 155 7.28 -7.30 21.39
C GLU A 155 7.06 -8.14 20.12
N GLY A 156 7.89 -7.97 19.08
CA GLY A 156 7.80 -8.72 17.84
C GLY A 156 6.48 -8.53 17.08
N LEU A 157 5.91 -7.33 17.14
CA LEU A 157 4.62 -7.03 16.53
C LEU A 157 4.63 -7.30 15.02
N SER A 158 3.55 -7.87 14.51
CA SER A 158 3.38 -8.15 13.09
C SER A 158 1.95 -7.83 12.64
N PRO A 159 1.77 -7.22 11.47
CA PRO A 159 0.43 -7.01 10.92
C PRO A 159 -0.28 -8.34 10.58
N LEU A 160 0.47 -9.44 10.46
CA LEU A 160 -0.13 -10.75 10.21
C LEU A 160 -0.93 -11.30 11.39
N ALA A 161 -0.71 -10.78 12.62
CA ALA A 161 -1.38 -11.30 13.81
C ALA A 161 -2.90 -11.14 13.76
N SER A 162 -3.41 -9.99 13.30
CA SER A 162 -4.84 -9.68 13.14
C SER A 162 -5.36 -9.78 11.70
N LEU A 163 -4.49 -10.09 10.75
CA LEU A 163 -4.87 -10.20 9.33
C LEU A 163 -6.04 -11.16 9.08
N PRO A 164 -6.11 -12.38 9.67
CA PRO A 164 -7.23 -13.28 9.44
C PRO A 164 -8.59 -12.71 9.84
N GLU A 165 -8.63 -11.92 10.92
CA GLU A 165 -9.86 -11.27 11.40
C GLU A 165 -10.32 -10.19 10.42
N VAL A 166 -9.40 -9.40 9.88
CA VAL A 166 -9.71 -8.39 8.85
C VAL A 166 -10.20 -9.05 7.57
N ILE A 167 -9.50 -10.09 7.10
CA ILE A 167 -9.90 -10.86 5.89
C ILE A 167 -11.31 -11.46 6.04
N ALA A 168 -11.65 -11.98 7.23
CA ALA A 168 -12.98 -12.53 7.48
C ALA A 168 -14.07 -11.46 7.60
N ALA A 169 -13.70 -10.21 7.88
CA ALA A 169 -14.64 -9.13 8.16
C ALA A 169 -15.09 -8.35 6.92
N THR A 170 -14.39 -8.45 5.80
CA THR A 170 -14.69 -7.67 4.58
C THR A 170 -14.76 -8.54 3.33
N THR A 171 -15.47 -8.05 2.31
CA THR A 171 -15.47 -8.65 0.97
C THR A 171 -14.45 -8.00 0.04
N LEU A 172 -13.84 -6.93 0.48
CA LEU A 172 -12.84 -6.20 -0.29
C LEU A 172 -11.50 -6.93 -0.34
N PRO A 173 -10.68 -6.66 -1.35
CA PRO A 173 -9.27 -6.99 -1.30
C PRO A 173 -8.61 -6.36 -0.05
N VAL A 174 -7.71 -7.11 0.58
CA VAL A 174 -6.93 -6.60 1.70
C VAL A 174 -5.46 -6.54 1.30
N GLN A 175 -4.85 -5.39 1.53
CA GLN A 175 -3.42 -5.17 1.44
C GLN A 175 -2.82 -5.27 2.85
N VAL A 176 -1.71 -5.97 3.01
CA VAL A 176 -0.98 -6.01 4.28
C VAL A 176 0.34 -5.26 4.17
N VAL A 177 0.60 -4.41 5.16
CA VAL A 177 1.76 -3.52 5.20
C VAL A 177 2.24 -3.28 6.63
N GLY A 178 3.52 -2.97 6.78
CA GLY A 178 4.09 -2.63 8.09
C GLY A 178 5.34 -3.42 8.42
N GLY A 179 6.41 -3.23 7.63
CA GLY A 179 7.73 -3.81 7.85
C GLY A 179 7.74 -5.34 7.76
N LEU A 180 7.11 -5.86 6.73
CA LEU A 180 7.09 -7.29 6.47
C LEU A 180 8.50 -7.81 6.17
N SER A 181 8.90 -8.90 6.81
CA SER A 181 10.01 -9.71 6.33
C SER A 181 9.60 -10.44 5.04
N VAL A 182 10.58 -10.99 4.30
CA VAL A 182 10.29 -11.79 3.10
C VAL A 182 9.36 -12.95 3.42
N GLU A 183 9.57 -13.64 4.53
CA GLU A 183 8.74 -14.77 4.96
C GLU A 183 7.31 -14.32 5.32
N GLN A 184 7.16 -13.17 5.96
CA GLN A 184 5.85 -12.59 6.25
C GLN A 184 5.14 -12.15 4.96
N ALA A 185 5.86 -11.57 4.01
CA ALA A 185 5.31 -11.22 2.70
C ALA A 185 4.83 -12.45 1.90
N ILE A 186 5.54 -13.58 2.02
CA ILE A 186 5.14 -14.87 1.44
C ILE A 186 3.90 -15.45 2.17
N ALA A 187 3.80 -15.25 3.48
CA ALA A 187 2.67 -15.74 4.26
C ALA A 187 1.38 -14.95 3.98
N GLY A 188 1.47 -13.64 3.72
CA GLY A 188 0.31 -12.77 3.49
C GLY A 188 -0.70 -13.32 2.48
N PRO A 189 -0.33 -13.66 1.24
CA PRO A 189 -1.25 -14.23 0.26
C PRO A 189 -1.90 -15.55 0.69
N ARG A 190 -1.16 -16.39 1.40
CA ARG A 190 -1.69 -17.66 1.95
C ARG A 190 -2.75 -17.43 3.02
N MET A 191 -2.67 -16.28 3.71
CA MET A 191 -3.64 -15.85 4.71
C MET A 191 -4.81 -15.07 4.11
N GLY A 192 -4.78 -14.74 2.81
CA GLY A 192 -5.85 -14.05 2.09
C GLY A 192 -5.57 -12.61 1.70
N ALA A 193 -4.38 -12.06 2.03
CA ALA A 193 -4.01 -10.73 1.55
C ALA A 193 -3.79 -10.74 0.03
N GLY A 194 -4.52 -9.89 -0.69
CA GLY A 194 -4.36 -9.74 -2.13
C GLY A 194 -3.06 -9.04 -2.48
N VAL A 195 -2.63 -8.10 -1.65
CA VAL A 195 -1.45 -7.27 -1.88
C VAL A 195 -0.53 -7.28 -0.67
N VAL A 196 0.77 -7.35 -0.91
CA VAL A 196 1.82 -7.17 0.09
C VAL A 196 2.71 -6.01 -0.29
N VAL A 197 3.16 -5.24 0.71
CA VAL A 197 3.96 -4.03 0.50
C VAL A 197 5.37 -4.22 1.04
N PHE A 198 6.33 -3.92 0.19
CA PHE A 198 7.72 -3.74 0.58
C PHE A 198 8.04 -2.24 0.64
N GLY A 199 8.58 -1.75 1.74
CA GLY A 199 9.04 -0.36 1.84
C GLY A 199 10.39 -0.16 1.16
N ALA A 200 10.63 1.04 0.62
CA ALA A 200 11.95 1.45 0.14
C ALA A 200 12.38 2.74 0.89
N PRO A 201 13.51 2.76 1.55
CA PRO A 201 14.55 1.72 1.56
C PRO A 201 14.07 0.43 2.21
N LEU A 202 14.34 -0.66 1.54
CA LEU A 202 13.80 -1.96 1.89
C LEU A 202 14.28 -2.47 3.23
N VAL A 203 13.29 -2.93 4.02
CA VAL A 203 13.56 -3.73 5.21
C VAL A 203 13.38 -5.19 4.84
N ILE A 204 14.43 -5.89 4.42
CA ILE A 204 14.28 -7.29 4.00
C ILE A 204 14.86 -8.30 4.98
N ALA A 205 15.70 -7.96 5.87
CA ALA A 205 16.17 -8.87 6.91
C ALA A 205 16.70 -8.09 8.08
N ASP A 206 16.41 -8.54 9.25
CA ASP A 206 17.00 -8.06 10.48
C ASP A 206 16.98 -6.55 10.77
N GLU A 207 17.10 -6.28 11.97
CA GLU A 207 17.09 -5.09 12.76
C GLU A 207 17.59 -3.75 12.15
N ASN A 208 18.22 -3.74 10.98
CA ASN A 208 18.85 -2.55 10.38
C ASN A 208 18.60 -2.38 8.87
N THR A 209 17.54 -2.85 8.36
CA THR A 209 17.26 -2.99 6.93
C THR A 209 16.95 -1.70 6.17
N PHE A 210 17.23 -0.56 6.72
CA PHE A 210 17.09 0.72 6.01
C PHE A 210 18.27 1.06 5.08
N ALA A 211 19.23 0.15 4.91
CA ALA A 211 20.45 0.43 4.17
C ALA A 211 20.89 -0.72 3.26
N VAL A 212 20.01 -1.17 2.38
CA VAL A 212 20.48 -1.91 1.22
C VAL A 212 20.99 -0.89 0.20
N SER A 213 22.23 -1.06 -0.29
CA SER A 213 22.78 -0.19 -1.33
C SER A 213 21.93 -0.30 -2.61
N GLU A 214 21.95 0.70 -3.48
CA GLU A 214 21.25 0.59 -4.77
C GLU A 214 21.71 -0.61 -5.59
N GLU A 215 22.99 -0.95 -5.52
CA GLU A 215 23.59 -2.08 -6.21
C GLU A 215 23.04 -3.42 -5.70
N ASP A 216 22.75 -3.52 -4.40
CA ASP A 216 22.21 -4.73 -3.79
C ASP A 216 20.68 -4.84 -3.90
N LEU A 217 19.99 -3.72 -4.10
CA LEU A 217 18.54 -3.65 -4.07
C LEU A 217 17.88 -4.61 -5.07
N LEU A 218 18.34 -4.65 -6.30
CA LEU A 218 17.82 -5.54 -7.33
C LEU A 218 18.01 -7.02 -6.95
N SER A 219 19.22 -7.37 -6.47
CA SER A 219 19.56 -8.74 -6.09
C SER A 219 18.73 -9.26 -4.92
N VAL A 220 18.28 -8.38 -4.05
CA VAL A 220 17.44 -8.69 -2.88
C VAL A 220 15.95 -8.72 -3.26
N LEU A 221 15.49 -7.74 -4.04
CA LEU A 221 14.08 -7.63 -4.44
C LEU A 221 13.62 -8.74 -5.38
N THR A 222 14.42 -9.05 -6.39
CA THR A 222 14.03 -10.02 -7.43
C THR A 222 13.63 -11.37 -6.84
N PRO A 223 14.44 -12.05 -6.01
CA PRO A 223 14.03 -13.32 -5.42
C PRO A 223 12.88 -13.17 -4.41
N ALA A 224 12.79 -12.06 -3.68
CA ALA A 224 11.71 -11.83 -2.74
C ALA A 224 10.36 -11.70 -3.45
N ILE A 225 10.29 -10.87 -4.49
CA ILE A 225 9.09 -10.66 -5.32
C ILE A 225 8.70 -11.96 -6.02
N ALA A 226 9.66 -12.68 -6.62
CA ALA A 226 9.40 -13.95 -7.28
C ALA A 226 8.77 -14.98 -6.33
N ARG A 227 9.30 -15.16 -5.12
CA ARG A 227 8.75 -16.06 -4.10
C ARG A 227 7.33 -15.69 -3.67
N VAL A 228 7.01 -14.40 -3.61
CA VAL A 228 5.64 -13.96 -3.32
C VAL A 228 4.73 -14.20 -4.53
N HIS A 229 5.22 -14.03 -5.77
CA HIS A 229 4.46 -14.33 -7.00
C HIS A 229 4.07 -15.81 -7.12
N GLU A 230 4.85 -16.72 -6.59
CA GLU A 230 4.52 -18.14 -6.56
C GLU A 230 3.33 -18.46 -5.62
N GLN A 231 2.96 -17.53 -4.73
CA GLN A 231 1.88 -17.78 -3.79
C GLN A 231 0.53 -17.47 -4.42
N ARG A 232 -0.43 -18.36 -4.20
CA ARG A 232 -1.84 -18.11 -4.53
C ARG A 232 -2.50 -17.38 -3.36
N VAL A 233 -3.27 -16.35 -3.67
CA VAL A 233 -4.14 -15.72 -2.68
C VAL A 233 -5.24 -16.71 -2.30
N VAL A 234 -5.34 -17.03 -1.04
CA VAL A 234 -6.37 -17.92 -0.49
C VAL A 234 -7.50 -17.06 0.06
N TYR A 235 -8.45 -16.74 -0.79
CA TYR A 235 -9.66 -16.03 -0.30
C TYR A 235 -10.49 -16.97 0.60
N PRO A 236 -10.99 -16.48 1.73
CA PRO A 236 -11.91 -17.26 2.55
C PRO A 236 -13.13 -17.65 1.72
N ARG A 237 -13.62 -18.89 1.89
CA ARG A 237 -14.89 -19.30 1.27
C ARG A 237 -15.98 -18.42 1.85
N ARG A 238 -16.73 -17.81 0.98
CA ARG A 238 -17.96 -17.09 1.33
C ARG A 238 -19.10 -18.08 1.19
N ASP A 239 -19.71 -18.40 2.33
CA ASP A 239 -20.93 -19.19 2.36
C ASP A 239 -22.13 -18.37 1.87
#